data_acd85359964186433a32a3c1cd228be9
#
_entry.id   acd85359964186433a32a3c1cd228be9
#
_cell.length_a   1.000
_cell.length_b   1.000
_cell.length_c   1.000
_cell.angle_alpha   90.00
_cell.angle_beta   90.00
_cell.angle_gamma   90.00
#
_symmetry.space_group_name_H-M   'P 1'
#
loop_
_entity.id
_entity.type
_entity.pdbx_description
1 polymer ?
#
loop_
_entity_poly.entity_id
_entity_poly.type
_entity_poly.pdbx_seq_one_letter_code
_entity_poly.pdbx_strand_id
1 'polypeptide(L)'
;MENEIKSALDIIAEISKKDKKKQVFILINLINQLKSTRIEANSNYEDYKLSYTRKTDNYIGNFKLMLFKKQLDCLDMIIENLDSYLDELLSK
;
A
#
# COMPACT_ATOMS: atom_id res chain seq x y z
N MET A 1 -11.36 -1.05 -2.75
CA MET A 1 -10.91 0.06 -1.89
C MET A 1 -11.27 -0.13 -0.44
N GLU A 2 -12.53 -0.39 -0.14
CA GLU A 2 -12.92 -0.71 1.23
C GLU A 2 -12.19 -1.95 1.77
N ASN A 3 -11.89 -2.90 0.88
CA ASN A 3 -11.20 -4.13 1.26
C ASN A 3 -9.77 -3.89 1.74
N GLU A 4 -9.06 -2.94 1.13
CA GLU A 4 -7.69 -2.63 1.55
C GLU A 4 -7.66 -1.94 2.91
N ILE A 5 -8.60 -1.04 3.16
CA ILE A 5 -8.73 -0.39 4.47
C ILE A 5 -9.08 -1.41 5.54
N LYS A 6 -10.02 -2.30 5.24
CA LYS A 6 -10.37 -3.41 6.13
C LYS A 6 -9.17 -4.31 6.38
N SER A 7 -8.39 -4.58 5.32
CA SER A 7 -7.21 -5.43 5.44
C SER A 7 -6.20 -4.86 6.41
N ALA A 8 -5.96 -3.53 6.36
CA ALA A 8 -5.04 -2.89 7.30
C ALA A 8 -5.53 -3.01 8.74
N LEU A 9 -6.81 -2.75 8.97
CA LEU A 9 -7.42 -2.87 10.30
C LEU A 9 -7.41 -4.32 10.79
N ASP A 10 -7.68 -5.27 9.90
CA ASP A 10 -7.67 -6.69 10.23
C ASP A 10 -6.26 -7.16 10.60
N ILE A 11 -5.26 -6.69 9.87
CA ILE A 11 -3.86 -7.00 10.17
C ILE A 11 -3.49 -6.47 11.54
N ILE A 12 -3.84 -5.23 11.83
CA ILE A 12 -3.56 -4.61 13.14
C ILE A 12 -4.26 -5.39 14.25
N ALA A 13 -5.53 -5.77 14.03
CA ALA A 13 -6.29 -6.54 15.01
C ALA A 13 -5.65 -7.88 15.30
N GLU A 14 -5.16 -8.57 14.27
CA GLU A 14 -4.46 -9.86 14.45
C GLU A 14 -3.14 -9.68 15.17
N ILE A 15 -2.36 -8.68 14.76
CA ILE A 15 -1.04 -8.43 15.33
C ILE A 15 -1.16 -8.00 16.80
N SER A 16 -2.19 -7.23 17.14
CA SER A 16 -2.38 -6.73 18.50
C SER A 16 -2.55 -7.82 19.55
N LYS A 17 -2.89 -9.04 19.12
CA LYS A 17 -3.04 -10.19 20.03
C LYS A 17 -1.70 -10.79 20.42
N LYS A 18 -0.62 -10.43 19.76
CA LYS A 18 0.71 -10.98 19.99
C LYS A 18 1.50 -10.09 20.95
N ASP A 19 2.60 -10.62 21.51
CA ASP A 19 3.44 -9.80 22.37
C ASP A 19 4.13 -8.68 21.57
N LYS A 20 4.61 -7.67 22.26
CA LYS A 20 5.19 -6.48 21.64
C LYS A 20 6.33 -6.81 20.69
N LYS A 21 7.22 -7.70 21.09
CA LYS A 21 8.40 -8.07 20.31
C LYS A 21 8.00 -8.69 18.97
N LYS A 22 7.01 -9.60 19.00
CA LYS A 22 6.50 -10.24 17.79
C LYS A 22 5.77 -9.23 16.92
N GLN A 23 5.00 -8.34 17.53
CA GLN A 23 4.30 -7.29 16.77
C GLN A 23 5.29 -6.43 15.99
N VAL A 24 6.35 -5.97 16.63
CA VAL A 24 7.39 -5.15 15.99
C VAL A 24 8.03 -5.89 14.82
N PHE A 25 8.40 -7.15 15.03
CA PHE A 25 9.04 -7.96 14.00
C PHE A 25 8.14 -8.13 12.78
N ILE A 26 6.88 -8.49 13.02
CA ILE A 26 5.92 -8.71 11.94
C ILE A 26 5.68 -7.41 11.17
N LEU A 27 5.51 -6.30 11.88
CA LEU A 27 5.25 -4.99 11.26
C LEU A 27 6.41 -4.54 10.39
N ILE A 28 7.64 -4.66 10.87
CA ILE A 28 8.81 -4.26 10.09
C ILE A 28 8.87 -5.05 8.78
N ASN A 29 8.70 -6.37 8.86
CA ASN A 29 8.73 -7.21 7.66
C ASN A 29 7.59 -6.88 6.70
N LEU A 30 6.38 -6.72 7.22
CA LEU A 30 5.21 -6.43 6.40
C LEU A 30 5.33 -5.06 5.74
N ILE A 31 5.74 -4.05 6.48
CA ILE A 31 5.91 -2.70 5.94
C ILE A 31 6.95 -2.70 4.83
N ASN A 32 8.08 -3.40 5.02
CA ASN A 32 9.11 -3.50 4.01
C ASN A 32 8.60 -4.19 2.74
N GLN A 33 7.81 -5.25 2.88
CA GLN A 33 7.20 -5.93 1.74
C GLN A 33 6.23 -5.02 1.01
N LEU A 34 5.42 -4.28 1.75
CA LEU A 34 4.47 -3.34 1.15
C LEU A 34 5.17 -2.20 0.42
N LYS A 35 6.27 -1.70 0.97
CA LYS A 35 7.07 -0.68 0.30
C LYS A 35 7.67 -1.19 -1.00
N SER A 36 8.16 -2.43 -1.02
CA SER A 36 8.64 -3.05 -2.26
C SER A 36 7.53 -3.18 -3.30
N THR A 37 6.37 -3.64 -2.87
CA THR A 37 5.20 -3.76 -3.75
C THR A 37 4.79 -2.40 -4.29
N ARG A 38 4.87 -1.38 -3.47
CA ARG A 38 4.53 -0.02 -3.88
C ARG A 38 5.50 0.51 -4.94
N ILE A 39 6.79 0.23 -4.80
CA ILE A 39 7.81 0.62 -5.80
C ILE A 39 7.51 -0.06 -7.13
N GLU A 40 7.22 -1.35 -7.10
CA GLU A 40 6.89 -2.11 -8.30
C GLU A 40 5.61 -1.60 -8.96
N ALA A 41 4.59 -1.33 -8.16
CA ALA A 41 3.32 -0.79 -8.66
C ALA A 41 3.52 0.60 -9.29
N ASN A 42 4.37 1.43 -8.70
CA ASN A 42 4.68 2.74 -9.25
C ASN A 42 5.42 2.63 -10.59
N SER A 43 6.33 1.69 -10.69
CA SER A 43 7.05 1.43 -11.95
C SER A 43 6.07 1.02 -13.05
N ASN A 44 5.14 0.14 -12.73
CA ASN A 44 4.10 -0.29 -13.68
C ASN A 44 3.20 0.87 -14.08
N TYR A 45 2.85 1.73 -13.14
CA TYR A 45 2.04 2.91 -13.42
C TYR A 45 2.76 3.87 -14.38
N GLU A 46 4.04 4.15 -14.12
CA GLU A 46 4.84 5.04 -14.97
C GLU A 46 5.01 4.47 -16.37
N ASP A 47 5.27 3.17 -16.49
CA ASP A 47 5.39 2.50 -17.78
C ASP A 47 4.10 2.60 -18.57
N TYR A 48 2.97 2.36 -17.92
CA TYR A 48 1.66 2.46 -18.56
C TYR A 48 1.37 3.90 -19.01
N LYS A 49 1.71 4.86 -18.16
CA LYS A 49 1.53 6.28 -18.44
C LYS A 49 2.30 6.71 -19.69
N LEU A 50 3.54 6.25 -19.82
CA LEU A 50 4.36 6.53 -21.00
C LEU A 50 3.74 5.93 -22.26
N SER A 51 3.25 4.70 -22.18
CA SER A 51 2.56 4.05 -23.30
C SER A 51 1.29 4.79 -23.68
N TYR A 52 0.54 5.23 -22.68
CA TYR A 52 -0.73 5.92 -22.90
C TYR A 52 -0.54 7.27 -23.60
N THR A 53 0.48 8.04 -23.23
CA THR A 53 0.70 9.36 -23.80
C THR A 53 0.98 9.33 -25.30
N ARG A 54 1.32 8.20 -25.85
CA ARG A 54 1.55 8.01 -27.29
C ARG A 54 0.28 7.73 -28.07
N LYS A 55 -0.82 7.48 -27.36
CA LYS A 55 -2.13 7.18 -27.97
C LYS A 55 -3.10 8.28 -27.60
N THR A 56 -3.82 8.81 -28.58
CA THR A 56 -4.80 9.85 -28.35
C THR A 56 -6.17 9.27 -28.03
N ASP A 57 -6.89 9.95 -27.14
CA ASP A 57 -8.31 9.72 -26.84
C ASP A 57 -8.70 8.27 -26.54
N ASN A 58 -8.13 7.75 -25.49
CA ASN A 58 -8.46 6.41 -25.06
C ASN A 58 -9.08 6.46 -23.65
N TYR A 59 -10.40 6.37 -23.59
CA TYR A 59 -11.12 6.39 -22.32
C TYR A 59 -10.73 5.21 -21.43
N ILE A 60 -10.47 4.05 -22.04
CA ILE A 60 -10.06 2.86 -21.31
C ILE A 60 -8.69 3.07 -20.68
N GLY A 61 -7.74 3.63 -21.45
CA GLY A 61 -6.42 3.95 -20.94
C GLY A 61 -6.45 4.94 -19.78
N ASN A 62 -7.29 5.97 -19.92
CA ASN A 62 -7.48 6.97 -18.88
C ASN A 62 -8.05 6.35 -17.61
N PHE A 63 -9.01 5.46 -17.76
CA PHE A 63 -9.61 4.74 -16.65
C PHE A 63 -8.58 3.85 -15.95
N LYS A 64 -7.75 3.15 -16.72
CA LYS A 64 -6.69 2.30 -16.16
C LYS A 64 -5.66 3.11 -15.38
N LEU A 65 -5.27 4.28 -15.88
CA LEU A 65 -4.37 5.16 -15.15
C LEU A 65 -4.95 5.57 -13.80
N MET A 66 -6.24 5.87 -13.79
CA MET A 66 -6.93 6.21 -12.55
C MET A 66 -6.93 5.05 -11.56
N LEU A 67 -7.14 3.83 -12.05
CA LEU A 67 -7.10 2.64 -11.22
C LEU A 67 -5.71 2.39 -10.65
N PHE A 68 -4.67 2.52 -11.47
CA PHE A 68 -3.29 2.39 -10.99
C PHE A 68 -2.98 3.41 -9.89
N LYS A 69 -3.40 4.64 -10.09
CA LYS A 69 -3.18 5.69 -9.09
C LYS A 69 -3.91 5.38 -7.78
N LYS A 70 -5.14 4.89 -7.87
CA LYS A 70 -5.89 4.49 -6.68
C LYS A 70 -5.21 3.35 -5.92
N GLN A 71 -4.65 2.39 -6.64
CA GLN A 71 -3.89 1.30 -6.03
C GLN A 71 -2.68 1.84 -5.26
N LEU A 72 -1.96 2.79 -5.86
CA LEU A 72 -0.82 3.42 -5.19
C LEU A 72 -1.25 4.17 -3.94
N ASP A 73 -2.34 4.91 -4.02
CA ASP A 73 -2.87 5.66 -2.88
C ASP A 73 -3.31 4.73 -1.76
N CYS A 74 -3.93 3.60 -2.10
CA CYS A 74 -4.32 2.58 -1.11
C CYS A 74 -3.10 1.96 -0.42
N LEU A 75 -2.07 1.64 -1.20
CA LEU A 75 -0.83 1.11 -0.63
C LEU A 75 -0.18 2.11 0.31
N ASP A 76 -0.13 3.38 -0.09
CA ASP A 76 0.42 4.43 0.75
C ASP A 76 -0.36 4.57 2.06
N MET A 77 -1.68 4.49 2.00
CA MET A 77 -2.53 4.57 3.19
C MET A 77 -2.28 3.40 4.14
N ILE A 78 -2.18 2.19 3.60
CA ILE A 78 -1.92 1.00 4.42
C ILE A 78 -0.55 1.10 5.08
N ILE A 79 0.48 1.46 4.31
CA ILE A 79 1.84 1.62 4.82
C ILE A 79 1.86 2.67 5.93
N GLU A 80 1.22 3.81 5.72
CA GLU A 80 1.17 4.91 6.68
C GLU A 80 0.49 4.48 7.98
N ASN A 81 -0.62 3.76 7.87
CA ASN A 81 -1.35 3.28 9.05
C ASN A 81 -0.53 2.27 9.84
N LEU A 82 0.16 1.36 9.16
CA LEU A 82 1.01 0.38 9.84
C LEU A 82 2.24 1.03 10.46
N ASP A 83 2.85 2.01 9.77
CA ASP A 83 3.98 2.78 10.31
C ASP A 83 3.57 3.52 11.58
N SER A 84 2.39 4.14 11.60
CA SER A 84 1.87 4.86 12.76
C SER A 84 1.66 3.92 13.94
N TYR A 85 1.11 2.74 13.68
CA TYR A 85 0.91 1.74 14.71
C TYR A 85 2.24 1.24 15.28
N LEU A 86 3.23 1.03 14.40
CA LEU A 86 4.57 0.63 14.82
C LEU A 86 5.22 1.70 15.70
N ASP A 87 5.10 2.97 15.31
CA ASP A 87 5.63 4.08 16.09
C ASP A 87 5.01 4.12 17.49
N GLU A 88 3.71 3.90 17.60
CA GLU A 88 3.03 3.84 18.89
C GLU A 88 3.57 2.69 19.74
N LEU A 89 3.79 1.53 19.14
CA LEU A 89 4.35 0.38 19.86
C LEU A 89 5.75 0.68 20.37
N LEU A 90 6.59 1.33 19.55
CA LEU A 90 7.97 1.62 19.91
C LEU A 90 8.07 2.70 20.96
N SER A 91 7.08 3.58 21.06
CA SER A 91 7.09 4.66 22.04
C SER A 91 6.56 4.25 23.41
N LYS A 92 6.06 3.04 23.55
CA LYS A 92 5.56 2.53 24.85
C LYS A 92 6.71 1.86 25.64
#